data_51d165cd5ce80b4eefab30b5b25c71fc
#
_entry.id   51d165cd5ce80b4eefab30b5b25c71fc
#
_cell.length_a   1.000
_cell.length_b   1.000
_cell.length_c   1.000
_cell.angle_alpha   90.00
_cell.angle_beta   90.00
_cell.angle_gamma   90.00
#
_symmetry.space_group_name_H-M   'P 1'
#
loop_
_entity.id
_entity.type
_entity.pdbx_description
1 polymer ?
#
loop_
_entity_poly.entity_id
_entity_poly.type
_entity_poly.pdbx_seq_one_letter_code
_entity_poly.pdbx_strand_id
1 'polypeptide(L)'
;MTQTITSQRPFEANRDAESPNRNLTPITTELDGSDRLVVGGCRLRDLAERYGTPLYVLDEATVRATCRAYRQALEKHYAGPSLPIYASKANSSLVMSSLAASEGLGLDAV
;
A
#
# COMPACT_ATOMS: atom_id res chain seq x y z
N MET A 1 -9.69 -0.36 -16.65
CA MET A 1 -9.99 1.03 -16.24
C MET A 1 -9.65 1.18 -14.76
N THR A 2 -8.61 1.92 -14.45
CA THR A 2 -8.17 2.14 -13.05
C THR A 2 -8.98 3.31 -12.50
N GLN A 3 -9.85 3.09 -11.52
CA GLN A 3 -10.53 4.18 -10.83
C GLN A 3 -9.79 4.48 -9.53
N THR A 4 -9.32 5.70 -9.39
CA THR A 4 -8.76 6.21 -8.15
C THR A 4 -9.90 6.73 -7.29
N ILE A 5 -10.13 6.11 -6.13
CA ILE A 5 -11.07 6.60 -5.13
C ILE A 5 -10.25 7.38 -4.10
N THR A 6 -10.39 8.70 -4.11
CA THR A 6 -9.72 9.55 -3.12
C THR A 6 -10.67 9.78 -1.94
N SER A 7 -10.30 9.26 -0.78
CA SER A 7 -10.97 9.58 0.48
C SER A 7 -10.32 10.83 1.09
N GLN A 8 -11.11 11.86 1.38
CA GLN A 8 -10.65 13.15 1.92
C GLN A 8 -10.76 13.25 3.44
N ARG A 9 -10.70 12.14 4.19
CA ARG A 9 -10.70 12.21 5.66
C ARG A 9 -9.29 12.12 6.22
N PRO A 10 -8.92 12.98 7.19
CA PRO A 10 -7.67 12.80 7.91
C PRO A 10 -7.72 11.45 8.65
N PHE A 11 -6.65 10.69 8.49
CA PHE A 11 -6.49 9.38 9.07
C PHE A 11 -6.18 9.51 10.57
N GLU A 12 -7.13 9.19 11.44
CA GLU A 12 -6.89 8.83 12.83
C GLU A 12 -6.95 7.31 12.96
N ALA A 13 -5.79 6.66 12.92
CA ALA A 13 -5.69 5.22 13.13
C ALA A 13 -6.09 4.88 14.56
N ASN A 14 -7.12 4.07 14.74
CA ASN A 14 -7.34 3.40 16.02
C ASN A 14 -6.22 2.35 16.20
N ARG A 15 -5.18 2.75 16.96
CA ARG A 15 -3.97 1.96 17.18
C ARG A 15 -4.14 0.89 18.27
N ASP A 16 -5.28 0.83 18.92
CA ASP A 16 -5.48 0.06 20.15
C ASP A 16 -6.08 -1.34 19.93
N ALA A 17 -6.43 -1.70 18.70
CA ALA A 17 -6.86 -3.07 18.39
C ALA A 17 -5.64 -3.99 18.26
N GLU A 18 -5.35 -4.76 19.27
CA GLU A 18 -4.33 -5.82 19.27
C GLU A 18 -4.78 -7.02 18.40
N SER A 19 -4.78 -6.86 17.09
CA SER A 19 -4.93 -7.99 16.19
C SER A 19 -3.55 -8.64 15.97
N PRO A 20 -3.41 -9.96 16.16
CA PRO A 20 -2.15 -10.67 15.89
C PRO A 20 -1.69 -10.56 14.43
N ASN A 21 -2.59 -10.20 13.53
CA ASN A 21 -2.34 -10.04 12.09
C ASN A 21 -2.11 -8.59 11.66
N ARG A 22 -1.99 -7.66 12.60
CA ARG A 22 -1.86 -6.23 12.30
C ARG A 22 -0.66 -5.92 11.38
N ASN A 23 0.45 -6.64 11.57
CA ASN A 23 1.65 -6.46 10.75
C ASN A 23 1.52 -7.02 9.32
N LEU A 24 0.44 -7.76 9.04
CA LEU A 24 0.17 -8.36 7.74
C LEU A 24 -0.85 -7.57 6.92
N THR A 25 -1.44 -6.55 7.52
CA THR A 25 -2.44 -5.69 6.86
C THR A 25 -1.82 -4.36 6.41
N PRO A 26 -2.39 -3.70 5.40
CA PRO A 26 -1.99 -2.34 5.03
C PRO A 26 -1.97 -1.38 6.21
N ILE A 27 -1.07 -0.40 6.18
CA ILE A 27 -0.90 0.57 7.29
C ILE A 27 -2.15 1.44 7.54
N THR A 28 -3.02 1.54 6.54
CA THR A 28 -4.28 2.28 6.59
C THR A 28 -5.46 1.42 7.05
N THR A 29 -5.20 0.16 7.44
CA THR A 29 -6.27 -0.74 7.86
C THR A 29 -6.84 -0.31 9.21
N GLU A 30 -8.15 -0.18 9.25
CA GLU A 30 -8.93 0.15 10.43
C GLU A 30 -10.23 -0.66 10.49
N LEU A 31 -10.89 -0.66 11.64
CA LEU A 31 -12.25 -1.15 11.79
C LEU A 31 -13.21 0.04 11.90
N ASP A 32 -14.33 -0.01 11.18
CA ASP A 32 -15.38 0.98 11.38
C ASP A 32 -16.19 0.68 12.66
N GLY A 33 -17.10 1.57 13.02
CA GLY A 33 -17.95 1.42 14.21
C GLY A 33 -18.87 0.19 14.23
N SER A 34 -18.80 -0.68 13.20
CA SER A 34 -19.53 -1.95 13.07
C SER A 34 -18.57 -3.13 12.86
N ASP A 35 -17.32 -3.00 13.29
CA ASP A 35 -16.26 -4.01 13.18
C ASP A 35 -15.98 -4.47 11.72
N ARG A 36 -16.17 -3.58 10.75
CA ARG A 36 -15.90 -3.88 9.33
C ARG A 36 -14.57 -3.32 8.92
N LEU A 37 -13.82 -4.11 8.13
CA LEU A 37 -12.52 -3.69 7.61
C LEU A 37 -12.64 -2.53 6.61
N VAL A 38 -11.83 -1.52 6.87
CA VAL A 38 -11.62 -0.34 6.02
C VAL A 38 -10.15 -0.26 5.67
N VAL A 39 -9.81 -0.03 4.42
CA VAL A 39 -8.45 0.16 3.93
C VAL A 39 -8.42 1.42 3.07
N GLY A 40 -7.50 2.34 3.34
CA GLY A 40 -7.41 3.60 2.61
C GLY A 40 -8.70 4.43 2.66
N GLY A 41 -9.49 4.32 3.74
CA GLY A 41 -10.78 4.97 3.90
C GLY A 41 -11.94 4.31 3.12
N CYS A 42 -11.69 3.16 2.47
CA CYS A 42 -12.70 2.42 1.72
C CYS A 42 -13.11 1.16 2.48
N ARG A 43 -14.41 0.95 2.70
CA ARG A 43 -14.91 -0.31 3.25
C ARG A 43 -14.69 -1.44 2.25
N LEU A 44 -14.00 -2.51 2.66
CA LEU A 44 -13.72 -3.64 1.77
C LEU A 44 -14.99 -4.31 1.24
N ARG A 45 -16.05 -4.34 2.05
CA ARG A 45 -17.35 -4.86 1.62
C ARG A 45 -17.92 -4.06 0.46
N ASP A 46 -17.91 -2.73 0.55
CA ASP A 46 -18.47 -1.86 -0.50
C ASP A 46 -17.66 -2.01 -1.81
N LEU A 47 -16.34 -2.21 -1.70
CA LEU A 47 -15.50 -2.52 -2.85
C LEU A 47 -15.87 -3.86 -3.48
N ALA A 48 -16.07 -4.89 -2.66
CA ALA A 48 -16.49 -6.22 -3.15
C ALA A 48 -17.86 -6.18 -3.82
N GLU A 49 -18.83 -5.47 -3.26
CA GLU A 49 -20.16 -5.29 -3.84
C GLU A 49 -20.09 -4.52 -5.18
N ARG A 50 -19.22 -3.52 -5.28
CA ARG A 50 -19.08 -2.69 -6.48
C ARG A 50 -18.32 -3.37 -7.61
N TYR A 51 -17.25 -4.10 -7.29
CA TYR A 51 -16.31 -4.64 -8.29
C TYR A 51 -16.36 -6.16 -8.41
N GLY A 52 -17.09 -6.83 -7.53
CA GLY A 52 -17.14 -8.29 -7.47
C GLY A 52 -15.97 -8.91 -6.72
N THR A 53 -16.01 -10.23 -6.59
CA THR A 53 -14.96 -11.05 -5.99
C THR A 53 -14.61 -12.22 -6.91
N PRO A 54 -13.36 -12.72 -6.91
CA PRO A 54 -12.21 -12.27 -6.09
C PRO A 54 -11.71 -10.88 -6.49
N LEU A 55 -11.21 -10.11 -5.52
CA LEU A 55 -10.76 -8.74 -5.71
C LEU A 55 -9.42 -8.52 -5.00
N TYR A 56 -8.41 -8.05 -5.73
CA TYR A 56 -7.18 -7.55 -5.15
C TYR A 56 -7.32 -6.07 -4.83
N VAL A 57 -6.96 -5.69 -3.61
CA VAL A 57 -6.97 -4.31 -3.14
C VAL A 57 -5.54 -3.87 -2.85
N LEU A 58 -5.10 -2.81 -3.51
CA LEU A 58 -3.78 -2.23 -3.33
C LEU A 58 -3.91 -0.91 -2.55
N ASP A 59 -3.26 -0.83 -1.40
CA ASP A 59 -3.19 0.40 -0.61
C ASP A 59 -1.99 1.24 -1.02
N GLU A 60 -2.24 2.34 -1.70
CA GLU A 60 -1.19 3.24 -2.20
C GLU A 60 -0.30 3.77 -1.07
N ALA A 61 -0.88 4.13 0.08
CA ALA A 61 -0.14 4.67 1.21
C ALA A 61 0.88 3.66 1.76
N THR A 62 0.48 2.39 1.85
CA THR A 62 1.39 1.29 2.26
C THR A 62 2.52 1.08 1.26
N VAL A 63 2.21 1.06 -0.03
CA VAL A 63 3.23 0.92 -1.09
C VAL A 63 4.25 2.05 -1.02
N ARG A 64 3.79 3.29 -0.96
CA ARG A 64 4.67 4.46 -0.87
C ARG A 64 5.52 4.45 0.39
N ALA A 65 4.93 4.15 1.54
CA ALA A 65 5.65 4.07 2.81
C ALA A 65 6.75 3.00 2.75
N THR A 66 6.46 1.85 2.18
CA THR A 66 7.44 0.76 2.02
C THR A 66 8.58 1.17 1.09
N CYS A 67 8.30 1.77 -0.06
CA CYS A 67 9.32 2.25 -0.99
C CYS A 67 10.25 3.27 -0.32
N ARG A 68 9.68 4.23 0.42
CA ARG A 68 10.44 5.23 1.16
C ARG A 68 11.31 4.62 2.25
N ALA A 69 10.79 3.62 2.98
CA ALA A 69 11.54 2.93 4.03
C ALA A 69 12.79 2.24 3.47
N TYR A 70 12.70 1.55 2.34
CA TYR A 70 13.86 0.94 1.67
C TYR A 70 14.88 2.00 1.24
N ARG A 71 14.43 3.07 0.60
CA ARG A 71 15.32 4.14 0.16
C ARG A 71 16.03 4.81 1.33
N GLN A 72 15.30 5.18 2.38
CA GLN A 72 15.86 5.80 3.58
C GLN A 72 16.82 4.88 4.32
N ALA A 73 16.54 3.58 4.37
CA ALA A 73 17.43 2.60 4.97
C ALA A 73 18.78 2.52 4.23
N LEU A 74 18.74 2.51 2.90
CA LEU A 74 19.95 2.54 2.08
C LEU A 74 20.73 3.85 2.28
N GLU A 75 20.07 5.00 2.23
CA GLU A 75 20.69 6.30 2.47
C GLU A 75 21.38 6.38 3.85
N LYS A 76 20.77 5.77 4.87
CA LYS A 76 21.26 5.82 6.25
C LYS A 76 22.37 4.82 6.54
N HIS A 77 22.32 3.63 5.97
CA HIS A 77 23.16 2.50 6.39
C HIS A 77 24.16 2.04 5.33
N TYR A 78 24.13 2.58 4.13
CA TYR A 78 25.04 2.25 3.05
C TYR A 78 25.74 3.50 2.51
N ALA A 79 27.05 3.55 2.63
CA ALA A 79 27.85 4.73 2.31
C ALA A 79 28.16 4.91 0.80
N GLY A 80 27.76 3.97 -0.05
CA GLY A 80 28.01 4.00 -1.49
C GLY A 80 26.78 4.41 -2.31
N PRO A 81 26.94 4.57 -3.62
CA PRO A 81 25.80 4.73 -4.54
C PRO A 81 24.85 3.54 -4.44
N SER A 82 23.58 3.79 -4.31
CA SER A 82 22.58 2.74 -4.18
C SER A 82 21.27 3.10 -4.88
N LEU A 83 20.60 2.08 -5.41
CA LEU A 83 19.28 2.21 -6.03
C LEU A 83 18.45 0.99 -5.63
N PRO A 84 17.39 1.14 -4.82
CA PRO A 84 16.47 0.05 -4.59
C PRO A 84 15.68 -0.24 -5.86
N ILE A 85 15.49 -1.51 -6.16
CA ILE A 85 14.81 -1.97 -7.37
C ILE A 85 13.56 -2.77 -7.00
N TYR A 86 12.43 -2.40 -7.58
CA TYR A 86 11.20 -3.16 -7.47
C TYR A 86 11.19 -4.32 -8.48
N ALA A 87 11.00 -5.54 -7.97
CA ALA A 87 10.86 -6.73 -8.80
C ALA A 87 9.43 -6.81 -9.38
N SER A 88 9.24 -6.40 -10.62
CA SER A 88 7.94 -6.28 -11.27
C SER A 88 7.16 -7.60 -11.37
N LYS A 89 7.83 -8.74 -11.31
CA LYS A 89 7.19 -10.07 -11.29
C LYS A 89 6.25 -10.29 -10.10
N ALA A 90 6.41 -9.54 -9.02
CA ALA A 90 5.51 -9.64 -7.84
C ALA A 90 4.12 -9.07 -8.14
N ASN A 91 4.07 -7.95 -8.85
CA ASN A 91 2.85 -7.35 -9.40
C ASN A 91 3.23 -6.45 -10.57
N SER A 92 2.99 -6.90 -11.79
CA SER A 92 3.39 -6.23 -13.03
C SER A 92 2.41 -5.15 -13.51
N SER A 93 1.44 -4.75 -12.68
CA SER A 93 0.51 -3.69 -13.05
C SER A 93 1.21 -2.34 -13.26
N LEU A 94 0.71 -1.55 -14.20
CA LEU A 94 1.23 -0.20 -14.45
C LEU A 94 1.16 0.69 -13.21
N VAL A 95 0.14 0.51 -12.38
CA VAL A 95 -0.03 1.25 -11.13
C VAL A 95 1.13 0.98 -10.17
N MET A 96 1.50 -0.30 -9.94
CA MET A 96 2.62 -0.65 -9.08
C MET A 96 3.95 -0.11 -9.61
N SER A 97 4.19 -0.26 -10.91
CA SER A 97 5.40 0.25 -11.56
C SER A 97 5.49 1.78 -11.46
N SER A 98 4.37 2.48 -11.67
CA SER A 98 4.31 3.94 -11.55
C SER A 98 4.54 4.41 -10.11
N LEU A 99 3.97 3.72 -9.12
CA LEU A 99 4.18 4.04 -7.71
C LEU A 99 5.64 3.86 -7.32
N ALA A 100 6.25 2.72 -7.65
CA ALA A 100 7.65 2.45 -7.37
C ALA A 100 8.57 3.48 -8.02
N ALA A 101 8.37 3.78 -9.30
CA ALA A 101 9.16 4.79 -10.02
C ALA A 101 8.98 6.20 -9.43
N SER A 102 7.76 6.60 -9.05
CA SER A 102 7.48 7.90 -8.44
C SER A 102 8.13 8.08 -7.06
N GLU A 103 8.40 6.98 -6.35
CA GLU A 103 9.13 6.98 -5.09
C GLU A 103 10.65 6.80 -5.27
N GLY A 104 11.14 6.82 -6.51
CA GLY A 104 12.57 6.79 -6.83
C GLY A 104 13.20 5.39 -6.86
N LEU A 105 12.41 4.34 -7.02
CA LEU A 105 12.91 2.98 -7.23
C LEU A 105 13.14 2.72 -8.71
N GLY A 106 14.14 1.88 -9.01
CA GLY A 106 14.27 1.25 -10.32
C GLY A 106 13.26 0.11 -10.50
N LEU A 107 13.13 -0.39 -11.71
CA LEU A 107 12.28 -1.53 -12.05
C LEU A 107 13.13 -2.67 -12.62
N ASP A 108 12.92 -3.86 -12.10
CA ASP A 108 13.41 -5.10 -12.72
C ASP A 108 12.27 -5.64 -13.59
N ALA A 109 12.41 -5.47 -14.89
CA ALA A 109 11.46 -5.92 -15.88
C ALA A 109 11.91 -7.28 -16.46
N VAL A 110 11.07 -8.26 -16.32
CA VAL A 110 11.30 -9.61 -16.82
C VAL A 110 10.51 -9.84 -18.10
#